data_36ddc1892b86a796f5f056ba176898ac
#
_entry.id   36ddc1892b86a796f5f056ba176898ac
#
_cell.length_a   1.000
_cell.length_b   1.000
_cell.length_c   1.000
_cell.angle_alpha   90.00
_cell.angle_beta   90.00
_cell.angle_gamma   90.00
#
_symmetry.space_group_name_H-M   'P 1'
#
loop_
_entity.id
_entity.type
_entity.pdbx_description
1 polymer ?
#
loop_
_entity_poly.entity_id
_entity_poly.type
_entity_poly.pdbx_seq_one_letter_code
_entity_poly.pdbx_strand_id
1 'polypeptide(L)'
;YLLSGSLSDGSVVIYTDENVKVRLILNGVSINSSSSAAIYVKSADKVFITLAPDTENVLSNGGTYETVNDNNIDSAIFSKSDLTLNGSGSLKVTAKEGHGVVSKDDLVITGGTYNIEAASQGLSGKDSIRILDGDFTVTAGKDALHAENEDDKEKGFVYIAGGTFALASSGDGISASGDMTLLDGTYTITAGGGSENGEDHQEERPGGSGGPGEPGGMLPSGERPQGEPGEKLQEESETTDEGEASETASTKGIKTNGSLAISGGTYTIYAADDGFHSNSDIAISG
;
A
#
# COMPACT_ATOMS: atom_id res chain seq x y z
N TYR A 1 -4.84 -16.23 25.22
CA TYR A 1 -6.10 -16.84 24.84
C TYR A 1 -5.88 -17.77 23.66
N LEU A 2 -6.46 -18.98 23.71
CA LEU A 2 -6.46 -19.94 22.61
C LEU A 2 -7.82 -19.89 21.91
N LEU A 3 -7.81 -19.69 20.60
CA LEU A 3 -9.00 -19.65 19.76
C LEU A 3 -9.00 -20.85 18.82
N SER A 4 -10.11 -21.57 18.75
CA SER A 4 -10.33 -22.68 17.82
C SER A 4 -11.81 -22.80 17.46
N GLY A 5 -12.14 -23.47 16.36
CA GLY A 5 -13.50 -23.65 15.90
C GLY A 5 -13.98 -22.54 14.97
N SER A 6 -15.29 -22.34 14.84
CA SER A 6 -15.87 -21.47 13.82
C SER A 6 -16.86 -20.48 14.41
N LEU A 7 -16.77 -19.23 13.95
CA LEU A 7 -17.74 -18.16 14.17
C LEU A 7 -18.22 -17.68 12.80
N SER A 8 -19.47 -18.02 12.46
CA SER A 8 -20.02 -17.76 11.12
C SER A 8 -20.35 -16.28 10.86
N ASP A 9 -20.62 -15.52 11.94
CA ASP A 9 -20.81 -14.08 11.89
C ASP A 9 -20.53 -13.49 13.27
N GLY A 10 -19.56 -12.56 13.33
CA GLY A 10 -19.16 -11.88 14.55
C GLY A 10 -17.68 -11.57 14.60
N SER A 11 -17.24 -10.97 15.70
CA SER A 11 -15.88 -10.46 15.88
C SER A 11 -15.29 -10.89 17.22
N VAL A 12 -13.99 -11.14 17.23
CA VAL A 12 -13.20 -11.17 18.46
C VAL A 12 -12.72 -9.75 18.75
N VAL A 13 -13.24 -9.14 19.83
CA VAL A 13 -12.88 -7.79 20.23
C VAL A 13 -11.91 -7.83 21.40
N ILE A 14 -10.79 -7.15 21.28
CA ILE A 14 -9.80 -6.95 22.34
C ILE A 14 -9.95 -5.52 22.86
N TYR A 15 -10.30 -5.41 24.14
CA TYR A 15 -10.44 -4.14 24.83
C TYR A 15 -9.90 -4.28 26.25
N THR A 16 -8.77 -3.66 26.50
CA THR A 16 -8.08 -3.67 27.80
C THR A 16 -7.34 -2.36 28.02
N ASP A 17 -6.71 -2.22 29.20
CA ASP A 17 -5.88 -1.07 29.50
C ASP A 17 -4.67 -0.99 28.55
N GLU A 18 -4.25 0.23 28.24
CA GLU A 18 -3.15 0.53 27.31
C GLU A 18 -1.76 0.05 27.75
N ASN A 19 -1.63 -0.49 28.95
CA ASN A 19 -0.40 -1.09 29.47
C ASN A 19 -0.43 -2.62 29.47
N VAL A 20 -1.48 -3.24 28.93
CA VAL A 20 -1.67 -4.70 28.91
C VAL A 20 -1.36 -5.27 27.55
N LYS A 21 -0.44 -6.25 27.53
CA LYS A 21 -0.15 -7.06 26.33
C LYS A 21 -1.07 -8.26 26.26
N VAL A 22 -1.67 -8.47 25.10
CA VAL A 22 -2.58 -9.58 24.83
C VAL A 22 -1.96 -10.54 23.84
N ARG A 23 -2.07 -11.85 24.11
CA ARG A 23 -1.71 -12.89 23.14
C ARG A 23 -2.94 -13.72 22.78
N LEU A 24 -3.27 -13.74 21.48
CA LEU A 24 -4.19 -14.69 20.88
C LEU A 24 -3.40 -15.79 20.19
N ILE A 25 -3.76 -17.04 20.44
CA ILE A 25 -3.22 -18.18 19.69
C ILE A 25 -4.36 -18.69 18.80
N LEU A 26 -4.17 -18.62 17.51
CA LEU A 26 -5.11 -19.16 16.52
C LEU A 26 -4.75 -20.62 16.25
N ASN A 27 -5.66 -21.51 16.55
CA ASN A 27 -5.47 -22.97 16.47
C ASN A 27 -6.61 -23.62 15.67
N GLY A 28 -6.58 -23.44 14.36
CA GLY A 28 -7.63 -23.93 13.47
C GLY A 28 -8.93 -23.15 13.65
N VAL A 29 -8.86 -21.82 13.63
CA VAL A 29 -10.03 -20.96 13.79
C VAL A 29 -10.52 -20.45 12.44
N SER A 30 -11.86 -20.34 12.32
CA SER A 30 -12.51 -19.69 11.18
C SER A 30 -13.48 -18.63 11.70
N ILE A 31 -13.24 -17.36 11.41
CA ILE A 31 -14.10 -16.25 11.81
C ILE A 31 -14.48 -15.44 10.58
N ASN A 32 -15.80 -15.26 10.41
CA ASN A 32 -16.33 -14.29 9.45
C ASN A 32 -17.06 -13.19 10.20
N SER A 33 -16.92 -11.94 9.76
CA SER A 33 -17.72 -10.82 10.25
C SER A 33 -18.40 -10.13 9.08
N SER A 34 -19.72 -10.03 9.11
CA SER A 34 -20.48 -9.40 8.02
C SER A 34 -20.44 -7.86 8.06
N SER A 35 -20.13 -7.26 9.20
CA SER A 35 -20.24 -5.80 9.42
C SER A 35 -19.04 -5.14 10.09
N SER A 36 -17.97 -5.92 10.38
CA SER A 36 -16.79 -5.42 11.09
C SER A 36 -15.56 -6.28 10.78
N ALA A 37 -14.43 -6.02 11.46
CA ALA A 37 -13.28 -6.90 11.45
C ALA A 37 -13.58 -8.24 12.15
N ALA A 38 -13.02 -9.33 11.63
CA ALA A 38 -13.06 -10.62 12.31
C ALA A 38 -12.28 -10.59 13.64
N ILE A 39 -11.17 -9.83 13.67
CA ILE A 39 -10.44 -9.48 14.90
C ILE A 39 -10.30 -7.97 14.99
N TYR A 40 -10.84 -7.38 16.05
CA TYR A 40 -10.77 -5.95 16.34
C TYR A 40 -10.04 -5.67 17.65
N VAL A 41 -8.87 -5.05 17.57
CA VAL A 41 -8.15 -4.51 18.73
C VAL A 41 -8.58 -3.06 18.94
N LYS A 42 -9.43 -2.85 19.94
CA LYS A 42 -9.93 -1.52 20.30
C LYS A 42 -8.94 -0.76 21.18
N SER A 43 -8.28 -1.45 22.12
CA SER A 43 -7.25 -0.91 23.01
C SER A 43 -6.46 -2.04 23.65
N ALA A 44 -5.14 -1.87 23.67
CA ALA A 44 -4.14 -2.66 24.39
C ALA A 44 -2.79 -1.92 24.33
N ASP A 45 -1.76 -2.35 25.06
CA ASP A 45 -0.37 -1.94 24.79
C ASP A 45 0.10 -2.55 23.45
N LYS A 46 0.00 -3.89 23.35
CA LYS A 46 0.39 -4.66 22.17
C LYS A 46 -0.42 -5.94 22.07
N VAL A 47 -0.77 -6.32 20.85
CA VAL A 47 -1.42 -7.61 20.59
C VAL A 47 -0.51 -8.51 19.77
N PHE A 48 -0.36 -9.75 20.23
CA PHE A 48 0.30 -10.84 19.52
C PHE A 48 -0.76 -11.80 19.00
N ILE A 49 -0.80 -12.03 17.70
CA ILE A 49 -1.58 -13.10 17.06
C ILE A 49 -0.58 -14.16 16.64
N THR A 50 -0.63 -15.31 17.33
CA THR A 50 0.27 -16.44 17.11
C THR A 50 -0.47 -17.55 16.34
N LEU A 51 0.06 -17.92 15.20
CA LEU A 51 -0.43 -19.03 14.39
C LEU A 51 0.14 -20.34 14.94
N ALA A 52 -0.72 -21.20 15.50
CA ALA A 52 -0.26 -22.47 16.05
C ALA A 52 0.34 -23.35 14.93
N PRO A 53 1.39 -24.14 15.24
CA PRO A 53 1.99 -25.03 14.25
C PRO A 53 0.97 -25.97 13.60
N ASP A 54 1.14 -26.26 12.33
CA ASP A 54 0.35 -27.21 11.55
C ASP A 54 -1.16 -26.89 11.53
N THR A 55 -1.52 -25.60 11.69
CA THR A 55 -2.92 -25.16 11.63
C THR A 55 -3.17 -24.20 10.49
N GLU A 56 -4.38 -24.29 9.94
CA GLU A 56 -4.92 -23.31 9.01
C GLU A 56 -5.95 -22.45 9.74
N ASN A 57 -5.81 -21.15 9.64
CA ASN A 57 -6.73 -20.18 10.25
C ASN A 57 -7.34 -19.33 9.15
N VAL A 58 -8.62 -19.01 9.24
CA VAL A 58 -9.35 -18.26 8.23
C VAL A 58 -10.06 -17.09 8.88
N LEU A 59 -9.76 -15.89 8.44
CA LEU A 59 -10.42 -14.68 8.88
C LEU A 59 -10.97 -13.93 7.67
N SER A 60 -12.23 -13.56 7.72
CA SER A 60 -12.88 -12.86 6.63
C SER A 60 -13.82 -11.77 7.13
N ASN A 61 -13.95 -10.73 6.33
CA ASN A 61 -15.08 -9.85 6.40
C ASN A 61 -15.96 -10.04 5.17
N GLY A 62 -17.22 -9.75 5.30
CA GLY A 62 -18.20 -10.11 4.25
C GLY A 62 -19.06 -8.98 3.75
N GLY A 63 -18.96 -7.78 4.27
CA GLY A 63 -19.98 -6.80 3.96
C GLY A 63 -19.55 -5.35 4.09
N THR A 64 -20.55 -4.51 4.20
CA THR A 64 -20.39 -3.09 4.46
C THR A 64 -19.99 -2.89 5.91
N TYR A 65 -18.90 -2.15 6.12
CA TYR A 65 -18.47 -1.82 7.48
C TYR A 65 -19.44 -0.86 8.16
N GLU A 66 -19.80 -1.19 9.40
CA GLU A 66 -20.49 -0.23 10.26
C GLU A 66 -19.46 0.67 10.96
N THR A 67 -19.68 1.97 10.90
CA THR A 67 -18.86 2.91 11.64
C THR A 67 -19.14 2.77 13.13
N VAL A 68 -18.14 2.38 13.90
CA VAL A 68 -18.23 2.25 15.34
C VAL A 68 -17.46 3.38 16.00
N ASN A 69 -18.17 4.31 16.67
CA ASN A 69 -17.56 5.45 17.39
C ASN A 69 -16.56 6.25 16.54
N ASP A 70 -16.98 6.74 15.39
CA ASP A 70 -16.18 7.53 14.44
C ASP A 70 -14.90 6.79 13.90
N ASN A 71 -14.84 5.47 14.03
CA ASN A 71 -13.76 4.68 13.49
C ASN A 71 -14.26 3.82 12.34
N ASN A 72 -13.67 4.02 11.19
CA ASN A 72 -13.75 3.06 10.10
C ASN A 72 -12.93 1.82 10.49
N ILE A 73 -13.63 0.72 10.78
CA ILE A 73 -13.01 -0.61 10.99
C ILE A 73 -13.04 -1.31 9.64
N ASP A 74 -12.17 -0.91 8.76
CA ASP A 74 -12.18 -1.21 7.33
C ASP A 74 -11.21 -2.35 6.94
N SER A 75 -11.07 -3.36 7.78
CA SER A 75 -10.20 -4.50 7.51
C SER A 75 -10.70 -5.80 8.14
N ALA A 76 -10.18 -6.94 7.68
CA ALA A 76 -10.50 -8.22 8.31
C ALA A 76 -9.82 -8.38 9.69
N ILE A 77 -8.62 -7.84 9.85
CA ILE A 77 -7.94 -7.65 11.15
C ILE A 77 -7.65 -6.15 11.31
N PHE A 78 -8.21 -5.55 12.33
CA PHE A 78 -8.03 -4.14 12.64
C PHE A 78 -7.45 -3.94 14.04
N SER A 79 -6.33 -3.25 14.14
CA SER A 79 -5.72 -2.91 15.42
C SER A 79 -5.48 -1.41 15.54
N LYS A 80 -5.87 -0.84 16.70
CA LYS A 80 -5.51 0.53 17.10
C LYS A 80 -4.19 0.60 17.87
N SER A 81 -3.62 -0.55 18.19
CA SER A 81 -2.38 -0.69 18.98
C SER A 81 -1.39 -1.49 18.17
N ASP A 82 -0.16 -1.56 18.63
CA ASP A 82 0.87 -2.42 18.10
C ASP A 82 0.34 -3.84 17.82
N LEU A 83 0.55 -4.33 16.61
CA LEU A 83 0.15 -5.66 16.19
C LEU A 83 1.37 -6.50 15.79
N THR A 84 1.50 -7.67 16.38
CA THR A 84 2.52 -8.64 15.98
C THR A 84 1.86 -9.94 15.53
N LEU A 85 2.15 -10.35 14.30
CA LEU A 85 1.80 -11.66 13.76
C LEU A 85 3.02 -12.58 13.83
N ASN A 86 2.85 -13.79 14.35
CA ASN A 86 3.93 -14.75 14.50
C ASN A 86 3.43 -16.20 14.52
N GLY A 87 4.36 -17.15 14.63
CA GLY A 87 4.07 -18.58 14.65
C GLY A 87 4.48 -19.24 13.33
N SER A 88 4.15 -20.53 13.19
CA SER A 88 4.50 -21.33 12.01
C SER A 88 3.28 -21.94 11.29
N GLY A 89 2.08 -21.64 11.75
CA GLY A 89 0.85 -22.02 11.06
C GLY A 89 0.54 -21.12 9.88
N SER A 90 -0.63 -21.31 9.26
CA SER A 90 -1.08 -20.49 8.15
C SER A 90 -2.29 -19.64 8.53
N LEU A 91 -2.41 -18.49 7.87
CA LEU A 91 -3.52 -17.57 7.99
C LEU A 91 -4.01 -17.15 6.59
N LYS A 92 -5.25 -17.51 6.29
CA LYS A 92 -5.97 -16.96 5.15
C LYS A 92 -6.81 -15.78 5.61
N VAL A 93 -6.64 -14.63 4.93
CA VAL A 93 -7.43 -13.40 5.14
C VAL A 93 -8.17 -13.09 3.85
N THR A 94 -9.48 -12.87 3.95
CA THR A 94 -10.29 -12.40 2.81
C THR A 94 -11.05 -11.16 3.23
N ALA A 95 -10.64 -10.01 2.72
CA ALA A 95 -11.32 -8.74 2.93
C ALA A 95 -12.05 -8.33 1.64
N LYS A 96 -13.35 -8.61 1.59
CA LYS A 96 -14.19 -8.25 0.44
C LYS A 96 -14.40 -6.74 0.32
N GLU A 97 -14.28 -6.05 1.43
CA GLU A 97 -14.28 -4.60 1.54
C GLU A 97 -13.07 -4.18 2.38
N GLY A 98 -12.40 -3.10 1.97
CA GLY A 98 -11.29 -2.53 2.70
C GLY A 98 -10.02 -3.38 2.69
N HIS A 99 -9.32 -3.38 3.80
CA HIS A 99 -7.96 -3.91 3.92
C HIS A 99 -7.92 -5.32 4.50
N GLY A 100 -6.85 -6.06 4.22
CA GLY A 100 -6.62 -7.37 4.83
C GLY A 100 -6.30 -7.25 6.32
N VAL A 101 -5.16 -6.65 6.64
CA VAL A 101 -4.66 -6.41 8.00
C VAL A 101 -4.27 -4.96 8.16
N VAL A 102 -4.77 -4.31 9.20
CA VAL A 102 -4.43 -2.93 9.57
C VAL A 102 -3.91 -2.87 11.00
N SER A 103 -2.75 -2.23 11.18
CA SER A 103 -2.33 -1.64 12.45
C SER A 103 -2.29 -0.12 12.31
N LYS A 104 -2.97 0.59 13.22
CA LYS A 104 -2.89 2.06 13.31
C LYS A 104 -1.64 2.52 14.07
N ASP A 105 -0.74 1.58 14.36
CA ASP A 105 0.55 1.75 14.99
C ASP A 105 1.56 0.83 14.24
N ASP A 106 2.48 0.16 14.93
CA ASP A 106 3.42 -0.78 14.31
C ASP A 106 2.74 -2.10 13.88
N LEU A 107 3.05 -2.58 12.68
CA LEU A 107 2.77 -3.94 12.21
C LEU A 107 4.06 -4.73 12.13
N VAL A 108 4.21 -5.74 12.98
CA VAL A 108 5.39 -6.61 13.02
C VAL A 108 5.02 -8.04 12.62
N ILE A 109 5.77 -8.67 11.73
CA ILE A 109 5.58 -10.07 11.35
C ILE A 109 6.92 -10.81 11.48
N THR A 110 6.93 -11.92 12.22
CA THR A 110 8.16 -12.64 12.50
C THR A 110 8.21 -14.08 11.97
N GLY A 111 7.22 -14.49 11.22
CA GLY A 111 7.11 -15.81 10.59
C GLY A 111 5.65 -16.20 10.39
N GLY A 112 5.41 -17.32 9.74
CA GLY A 112 4.09 -17.82 9.37
C GLY A 112 3.85 -17.79 7.87
N THR A 113 2.76 -18.41 7.43
CA THR A 113 2.33 -18.41 6.03
C THR A 113 1.02 -17.62 5.89
N TYR A 114 1.02 -16.65 5.02
CA TYR A 114 -0.08 -15.69 4.85
C TYR A 114 -0.61 -15.73 3.42
N ASN A 115 -1.92 -15.94 3.28
CA ASN A 115 -2.63 -15.78 2.02
C ASN A 115 -3.70 -14.68 2.23
N ILE A 116 -3.49 -13.53 1.59
CA ILE A 116 -4.29 -12.32 1.81
C ILE A 116 -4.92 -11.87 0.50
N GLU A 117 -6.24 -11.80 0.50
CA GLU A 117 -7.03 -11.22 -0.58
C GLU A 117 -7.78 -10.00 -0.01
N ALA A 118 -7.51 -8.81 -0.52
CA ALA A 118 -8.10 -7.55 -0.03
C ALA A 118 -8.59 -6.65 -1.16
N ALA A 119 -9.75 -6.04 -0.96
CA ALA A 119 -10.30 -5.07 -1.90
C ALA A 119 -9.51 -3.75 -1.92
N SER A 120 -8.79 -3.44 -0.84
CA SER A 120 -7.88 -2.30 -0.72
C SER A 120 -6.45 -2.80 -0.44
N GLN A 121 -5.74 -2.27 0.57
CA GLN A 121 -4.38 -2.73 0.89
C GLN A 121 -4.37 -4.12 1.54
N GLY A 122 -3.35 -4.90 1.23
CA GLY A 122 -3.16 -6.23 1.82
C GLY A 122 -2.75 -6.14 3.29
N LEU A 123 -1.58 -5.58 3.55
CA LEU A 123 -1.02 -5.30 4.86
C LEU A 123 -0.78 -3.80 5.01
N SER A 124 -1.30 -3.20 6.07
CA SER A 124 -1.14 -1.78 6.36
C SER A 124 -0.65 -1.54 7.78
N GLY A 125 0.42 -0.77 7.93
CA GLY A 125 0.94 -0.30 9.21
C GLY A 125 1.09 1.21 9.18
N LYS A 126 0.47 1.94 10.12
CA LYS A 126 0.57 3.41 10.11
C LYS A 126 2.01 3.83 10.42
N ASP A 127 2.57 3.34 11.52
CA ASP A 127 3.89 3.77 11.97
C ASP A 127 5.01 2.99 11.28
N SER A 128 4.83 1.68 11.11
CA SER A 128 5.75 0.87 10.33
C SER A 128 5.17 -0.48 9.91
N ILE A 129 5.80 -1.08 8.90
CA ILE A 129 5.74 -2.52 8.62
C ILE A 129 7.14 -3.10 8.81
N ARG A 130 7.27 -4.08 9.72
CA ARG A 130 8.53 -4.78 9.98
C ARG A 130 8.33 -6.27 9.80
N ILE A 131 9.03 -6.87 8.84
CA ILE A 131 8.94 -8.30 8.54
C ILE A 131 10.32 -8.93 8.75
N LEU A 132 10.41 -9.89 9.67
CA LEU A 132 11.61 -10.68 9.87
C LEU A 132 11.71 -11.85 8.90
N ASP A 133 10.61 -12.57 8.74
CA ASP A 133 10.51 -13.76 7.90
C ASP A 133 9.02 -14.11 7.68
N GLY A 134 8.74 -15.02 6.75
CA GLY A 134 7.41 -15.55 6.45
C GLY A 134 7.18 -15.76 4.97
N ASP A 135 6.10 -16.48 4.65
CA ASP A 135 5.67 -16.73 3.27
C ASP A 135 4.37 -15.95 3.01
N PHE A 136 4.42 -15.04 2.03
CA PHE A 136 3.32 -14.13 1.74
C PHE A 136 2.82 -14.32 0.31
N THR A 137 1.53 -14.60 0.18
CA THR A 137 0.77 -14.48 -1.07
C THR A 137 -0.28 -13.41 -0.85
N VAL A 138 -0.15 -12.26 -1.51
CA VAL A 138 -1.04 -11.11 -1.32
C VAL A 138 -1.61 -10.68 -2.65
N THR A 139 -2.95 -10.57 -2.70
CA THR A 139 -3.66 -9.94 -3.80
C THR A 139 -4.43 -8.74 -3.26
N ALA A 140 -4.13 -7.55 -3.76
CA ALA A 140 -4.67 -6.29 -3.24
C ALA A 140 -5.24 -5.41 -4.35
N GLY A 141 -6.39 -4.80 -4.08
CA GLY A 141 -7.01 -3.82 -4.98
C GLY A 141 -6.32 -2.44 -4.95
N LYS A 142 -5.46 -2.20 -3.97
CA LYS A 142 -4.50 -1.09 -3.90
C LYS A 142 -3.11 -1.67 -3.68
N ASP A 143 -2.33 -1.18 -2.71
CA ASP A 143 -0.98 -1.65 -2.44
C ASP A 143 -0.99 -2.99 -1.70
N ALA A 144 -0.03 -3.87 -2.02
CA ALA A 144 0.04 -5.14 -1.29
C ALA A 144 0.58 -4.94 0.13
N LEU A 145 1.66 -4.18 0.31
CA LEU A 145 2.18 -3.71 1.59
C LEU A 145 2.21 -2.18 1.60
N HIS A 146 1.66 -1.56 2.64
CA HIS A 146 1.50 -0.10 2.72
C HIS A 146 1.81 0.45 4.11
N ALA A 147 2.87 1.24 4.24
CA ALA A 147 3.21 1.95 5.47
C ALA A 147 3.11 3.45 5.24
N GLU A 148 2.20 4.13 5.96
CA GLU A 148 1.98 5.56 5.75
C GLU A 148 1.68 6.29 7.05
N ASN A 149 2.51 7.29 7.34
CA ASN A 149 2.30 8.23 8.41
C ASN A 149 2.50 9.66 7.88
N GLU A 150 1.40 10.40 7.76
CA GLU A 150 1.43 11.79 7.32
C GLU A 150 1.83 12.76 8.44
N ASP A 151 1.66 12.34 9.70
CA ASP A 151 1.85 13.18 10.89
C ASP A 151 3.32 13.22 11.34
N ASP A 152 4.05 12.13 11.14
CA ASP A 152 5.42 11.94 11.65
C ASP A 152 6.33 11.35 10.57
N LYS A 153 7.28 12.14 10.10
CA LYS A 153 8.22 11.77 9.03
C LYS A 153 9.25 10.70 9.41
N GLU A 154 9.42 10.43 10.72
CA GLU A 154 10.28 9.33 11.20
C GLU A 154 9.55 7.99 11.18
N LYS A 155 8.25 8.00 10.89
CA LYS A 155 7.36 6.85 10.80
C LYS A 155 6.97 6.57 9.34
N GLY A 156 6.03 5.65 9.15
CA GLY A 156 5.59 5.22 7.83
C GLY A 156 6.66 4.45 7.06
N PHE A 157 7.59 3.79 7.76
CA PHE A 157 8.70 3.07 7.15
C PHE A 157 8.42 1.57 6.98
N VAL A 158 9.17 0.95 6.05
CA VAL A 158 9.15 -0.50 5.81
C VAL A 158 10.54 -1.08 6.07
N TYR A 159 10.60 -2.15 6.85
CA TYR A 159 11.81 -2.92 7.11
C TYR A 159 11.55 -4.41 6.88
N ILE A 160 12.25 -5.02 5.94
CA ILE A 160 12.15 -6.45 5.65
C ILE A 160 13.52 -7.08 5.77
N ALA A 161 13.66 -8.06 6.68
CA ALA A 161 14.90 -8.78 6.90
C ALA A 161 15.01 -10.06 6.05
N GLY A 162 13.89 -10.64 5.63
CA GLY A 162 13.83 -11.85 4.82
C GLY A 162 12.38 -12.26 4.56
N GLY A 163 12.18 -13.43 3.96
CA GLY A 163 10.89 -14.00 3.64
C GLY A 163 10.66 -14.20 2.13
N THR A 164 9.52 -14.79 1.79
CA THR A 164 9.10 -15.03 0.40
C THR A 164 7.82 -14.25 0.12
N PHE A 165 7.82 -13.47 -0.94
CA PHE A 165 6.74 -12.55 -1.28
C PHE A 165 6.25 -12.79 -2.71
N ALA A 166 4.99 -13.20 -2.85
CA ALA A 166 4.25 -13.20 -4.10
C ALA A 166 3.15 -12.13 -3.97
N LEU A 167 3.40 -10.95 -4.53
CA LEU A 167 2.55 -9.78 -4.40
C LEU A 167 1.91 -9.43 -5.74
N ALA A 168 0.59 -9.30 -5.74
CA ALA A 168 -0.19 -8.80 -6.88
C ALA A 168 -1.05 -7.63 -6.40
N SER A 169 -0.88 -6.46 -6.98
CA SER A 169 -1.56 -5.24 -6.57
C SER A 169 -2.04 -4.43 -7.77
N SER A 170 -3.16 -3.72 -7.58
CA SER A 170 -3.59 -2.72 -8.55
C SER A 170 -2.87 -1.38 -8.37
N GLY A 171 -2.36 -1.12 -7.17
CA GLY A 171 -1.44 -0.04 -6.82
C GLY A 171 0.00 -0.52 -6.77
N ASP A 172 0.76 -0.02 -5.79
CA ASP A 172 2.15 -0.38 -5.58
C ASP A 172 2.30 -1.79 -4.97
N GLY A 173 3.39 -2.48 -5.28
CA GLY A 173 3.69 -3.75 -4.63
C GLY A 173 4.04 -3.54 -3.16
N ILE A 174 5.00 -2.67 -2.87
CA ILE A 174 5.38 -2.24 -1.52
C ILE A 174 5.51 -0.72 -1.53
N SER A 175 4.79 -0.05 -0.64
CA SER A 175 4.75 1.41 -0.53
C SER A 175 5.10 1.86 0.90
N ALA A 176 5.93 2.90 1.02
CA ALA A 176 6.27 3.53 2.29
C ALA A 176 6.27 5.06 2.15
N SER A 177 5.73 5.77 3.15
CA SER A 177 5.86 7.23 3.22
C SER A 177 7.19 7.68 3.85
N GLY A 178 7.81 6.83 4.66
CA GLY A 178 9.15 6.99 5.25
C GLY A 178 10.21 6.21 4.50
N ASP A 179 11.31 5.87 5.17
CA ASP A 179 12.41 5.08 4.61
C ASP A 179 12.02 3.61 4.37
N MET A 180 12.71 2.96 3.44
CA MET A 180 12.54 1.53 3.21
C MET A 180 13.88 0.80 3.24
N THR A 181 13.94 -0.29 4.00
CA THR A 181 15.11 -1.15 4.11
C THR A 181 14.75 -2.59 3.80
N LEU A 182 15.38 -3.16 2.78
CA LEU A 182 15.23 -4.56 2.36
C LEU A 182 16.60 -5.23 2.51
N LEU A 183 16.74 -6.11 3.51
CA LEU A 183 18.03 -6.78 3.78
C LEU A 183 18.19 -8.04 2.94
N ASP A 184 17.12 -8.83 2.80
CA ASP A 184 17.11 -10.09 2.05
C ASP A 184 15.65 -10.45 1.70
N GLY A 185 15.43 -11.55 0.99
CA GLY A 185 14.14 -12.10 0.65
C GLY A 185 14.01 -12.48 -0.82
N THR A 186 12.92 -13.16 -1.14
CA THR A 186 12.56 -13.48 -2.52
C THR A 186 11.24 -12.80 -2.87
N TYR A 187 11.28 -11.94 -3.87
CA TYR A 187 10.15 -11.11 -4.25
C TYR A 187 9.72 -11.39 -5.68
N THR A 188 8.44 -11.73 -5.85
CA THR A 188 7.75 -11.72 -7.14
C THR A 188 6.59 -10.72 -7.02
N ILE A 189 6.71 -9.60 -7.71
CA ILE A 189 5.78 -8.47 -7.59
C ILE A 189 5.16 -8.19 -8.95
N THR A 190 3.83 -8.09 -8.97
CA THR A 190 3.06 -7.59 -10.11
C THR A 190 2.25 -6.38 -9.64
N ALA A 191 2.62 -5.18 -10.07
CA ALA A 191 1.99 -3.92 -9.71
C ALA A 191 1.28 -3.29 -10.93
N GLY A 192 0.09 -2.76 -10.73
CA GLY A 192 -0.70 -2.14 -11.80
C GLY A 192 -1.10 -3.11 -12.93
N GLY A 193 -1.20 -4.40 -12.64
CA GLY A 193 -1.46 -5.44 -13.64
C GLY A 193 -0.24 -5.85 -14.46
N GLY A 194 0.94 -5.34 -14.14
CA GLY A 194 2.21 -5.72 -14.75
C GLY A 194 2.70 -4.79 -15.86
N SER A 195 3.92 -5.02 -16.32
CA SER A 195 4.61 -4.17 -17.30
C SER A 195 3.92 -4.06 -18.66
N GLU A 196 2.99 -4.95 -18.98
CA GLU A 196 2.19 -4.86 -20.20
C GLU A 196 1.17 -3.72 -20.16
N ASN A 197 0.85 -3.18 -18.98
CA ASN A 197 -0.06 -2.07 -18.77
C ASN A 197 0.67 -0.72 -18.64
N GLY A 198 1.99 -0.70 -18.74
CA GLY A 198 2.78 0.53 -18.70
C GLY A 198 2.47 1.44 -19.88
N GLU A 199 2.48 2.75 -19.65
CA GLU A 199 2.42 3.73 -20.74
C GLU A 199 3.68 3.63 -21.60
N ASP A 200 3.51 3.57 -22.92
CA ASP A 200 4.63 3.67 -23.85
C ASP A 200 5.27 5.07 -23.72
N HIS A 201 6.32 5.18 -22.94
CA HIS A 201 7.17 6.37 -22.95
C HIS A 201 7.83 6.46 -24.32
N GLN A 202 7.19 7.19 -25.24
CA GLN A 202 7.86 7.60 -26.47
C GLN A 202 9.05 8.47 -26.06
N GLU A 203 10.24 7.87 -26.11
CA GLU A 203 11.47 8.65 -26.03
C GLU A 203 11.39 9.76 -27.09
N GLU A 204 11.18 11.01 -26.66
CA GLU A 204 11.46 12.15 -27.49
C GLU A 204 12.97 12.12 -27.81
N ARG A 205 13.29 11.49 -28.93
CA ARG A 205 14.64 11.56 -29.49
C ARG A 205 14.99 13.02 -29.64
N PRO A 206 16.06 13.52 -29.03
CA PRO A 206 16.56 14.86 -29.31
C PRO A 206 16.79 14.95 -30.81
N GLY A 207 15.96 15.73 -31.49
CA GLY A 207 15.97 15.87 -32.94
C GLY A 207 17.31 16.42 -33.45
N GLY A 208 18.09 15.53 -34.02
CA GLY A 208 19.18 15.87 -34.89
C GLY A 208 18.63 16.29 -36.24
N SER A 209 18.24 17.54 -36.42
CA SER A 209 17.89 18.10 -37.71
C SER A 209 19.08 18.85 -38.29
N GLY A 210 19.75 18.22 -39.19
CA GLY A 210 20.64 18.86 -40.16
C GLY A 210 20.25 18.46 -41.55
N GLY A 211 19.34 19.19 -42.19
CA GLY A 211 19.03 19.09 -43.63
C GLY A 211 19.27 20.42 -44.28
N PRO A 212 19.91 20.47 -45.48
CA PRO A 212 20.38 21.72 -46.11
C PRO A 212 19.24 22.47 -46.78
N GLY A 213 19.36 23.83 -46.77
CA GLY A 213 18.41 24.78 -47.23
C GLY A 213 18.09 24.78 -48.71
N GLU A 214 16.94 25.26 -49.05
CA GLU A 214 16.61 25.83 -50.35
C GLU A 214 16.12 27.30 -50.20
N PRO A 215 16.41 28.18 -51.18
CA PRO A 215 16.22 29.60 -51.00
C PRO A 215 14.96 30.14 -51.69
N GLY A 216 14.35 31.12 -51.11
CA GLY A 216 13.68 32.17 -51.81
C GLY A 216 12.17 32.10 -52.02
N GLY A 217 11.47 33.00 -51.38
CA GLY A 217 10.10 33.37 -51.67
C GLY A 217 9.70 34.64 -50.92
N MET A 218 9.60 35.74 -51.67
CA MET A 218 9.27 37.11 -51.22
C MET A 218 7.90 37.21 -50.54
N LEU A 219 7.86 38.11 -49.55
CA LEU A 219 6.67 38.72 -48.97
C LEU A 219 5.86 39.56 -49.97
N PRO A 220 4.59 39.80 -49.70
CA PRO A 220 4.17 41.21 -49.64
C PRO A 220 3.45 41.59 -48.34
N SER A 221 3.76 42.81 -47.99
CA SER A 221 3.21 43.65 -46.93
C SER A 221 1.71 43.89 -47.02
N GLY A 222 1.06 43.97 -45.86
CA GLY A 222 -0.36 44.41 -45.75
C GLY A 222 -0.71 44.76 -44.30
N GLU A 223 -0.58 46.01 -43.99
CA GLU A 223 -1.35 46.92 -43.13
C GLU A 223 -2.00 46.44 -41.81
N ARG A 224 -1.54 47.14 -40.74
CA ARG A 224 -2.28 47.32 -39.48
C ARG A 224 -3.44 48.28 -39.65
N PRO A 225 -4.47 48.17 -38.84
CA PRO A 225 -5.13 49.32 -38.23
C PRO A 225 -4.96 49.35 -36.71
N GLN A 226 -4.64 50.58 -36.28
CA GLN A 226 -4.73 51.03 -34.89
C GLN A 226 -6.18 51.25 -34.47
N GLY A 227 -6.48 51.03 -33.19
CA GLY A 227 -7.70 51.45 -32.54
C GLY A 227 -7.49 51.45 -31.03
N GLU A 228 -7.61 52.61 -30.44
CA GLU A 228 -7.37 52.97 -29.04
C GLU A 228 -8.51 52.58 -28.07
N PRO A 229 -8.44 52.97 -26.77
CA PRO A 229 -8.74 52.06 -25.63
C PRO A 229 -10.08 52.40 -24.96
N GLY A 230 -10.64 51.40 -24.26
CA GLY A 230 -11.89 51.58 -23.53
C GLY A 230 -12.04 50.62 -22.36
N GLU A 231 -11.90 51.20 -21.21
CA GLU A 231 -12.56 50.99 -19.90
C GLU A 231 -12.76 49.60 -19.30
N LYS A 232 -12.32 49.59 -18.05
CA LYS A 232 -12.60 48.61 -16.97
C LYS A 232 -14.08 48.29 -16.80
N LEU A 233 -14.36 47.01 -16.58
CA LEU A 233 -15.33 46.55 -15.61
C LEU A 233 -14.78 45.28 -14.95
N GLN A 234 -14.65 45.33 -13.64
CA GLN A 234 -14.48 44.19 -12.78
C GLN A 234 -15.80 43.42 -12.74
N GLU A 235 -15.78 42.15 -13.00
CA GLU A 235 -16.69 41.19 -12.41
C GLU A 235 -15.90 40.00 -11.92
N GLU A 236 -15.90 39.87 -10.62
CA GLU A 236 -15.50 38.66 -9.92
C GLU A 236 -16.43 37.52 -10.36
N SER A 237 -15.89 36.50 -10.94
CA SER A 237 -16.54 35.19 -10.95
C SER A 237 -15.51 34.18 -10.45
N GLU A 238 -15.63 33.83 -9.19
CA GLU A 238 -15.07 32.62 -8.64
C GLU A 238 -15.60 31.45 -9.47
N THR A 239 -14.77 30.91 -10.31
CA THR A 239 -14.91 29.54 -10.80
C THR A 239 -13.75 28.77 -10.20
N THR A 240 -14.01 28.19 -9.03
CA THR A 240 -13.26 27.04 -8.55
C THR A 240 -13.60 25.87 -9.48
N ASP A 241 -12.85 25.74 -10.53
CA ASP A 241 -12.70 24.49 -11.26
C ASP A 241 -11.28 24.00 -11.00
N GLU A 242 -11.08 23.52 -9.78
CA GLU A 242 -9.99 22.60 -9.51
C GLU A 242 -10.41 21.29 -10.17
N GLY A 243 -10.10 21.17 -11.46
CA GLY A 243 -10.08 19.89 -12.13
C GLY A 243 -9.18 18.98 -11.29
N GLU A 244 -9.81 18.03 -10.58
CA GLU A 244 -9.11 16.87 -10.05
C GLU A 244 -8.36 16.26 -11.23
N ALA A 245 -7.06 16.56 -11.31
CA ALA A 245 -6.15 15.75 -12.09
C ALA A 245 -6.36 14.34 -11.51
N SER A 246 -6.92 13.45 -12.29
CA SER A 246 -6.94 12.03 -12.00
C SER A 246 -5.48 11.66 -11.72
N GLU A 247 -5.10 11.61 -10.45
CA GLU A 247 -3.85 11.02 -10.06
C GLU A 247 -3.92 9.59 -10.56
N THR A 248 -3.19 9.32 -11.64
CA THR A 248 -3.00 7.94 -12.09
C THR A 248 -2.43 7.21 -10.87
N ALA A 249 -3.19 6.22 -10.38
CA ALA A 249 -2.78 5.47 -9.19
C ALA A 249 -1.34 5.00 -9.40
N SER A 250 -0.47 5.28 -8.42
CA SER A 250 0.90 4.78 -8.44
C SER A 250 0.87 3.26 -8.65
N THR A 251 1.74 2.76 -9.52
CA THR A 251 1.77 1.35 -9.94
C THR A 251 3.18 0.81 -9.96
N LYS A 252 3.97 1.28 -9.00
CA LYS A 252 5.38 0.92 -8.85
C LYS A 252 5.54 -0.41 -8.13
N GLY A 253 6.59 -1.15 -8.48
CA GLY A 253 6.90 -2.40 -7.80
C GLY A 253 7.22 -2.16 -6.33
N ILE A 254 8.20 -1.31 -6.06
CA ILE A 254 8.65 -0.91 -4.72
C ILE A 254 8.83 0.60 -4.72
N LYS A 255 8.10 1.30 -3.85
CA LYS A 255 8.05 2.77 -3.75
C LYS A 255 8.28 3.25 -2.34
N THR A 256 9.08 4.29 -2.20
CA THR A 256 9.19 5.03 -0.93
C THR A 256 9.31 6.53 -1.17
N ASN A 257 8.75 7.33 -0.25
CA ASN A 257 8.97 8.77 -0.25
C ASN A 257 10.28 9.15 0.46
N GLY A 258 10.81 8.28 1.30
CA GLY A 258 12.14 8.38 1.92
C GLY A 258 13.23 7.73 1.08
N SER A 259 14.31 7.27 1.74
CA SER A 259 15.41 6.54 1.11
C SER A 259 15.14 5.06 1.02
N LEU A 260 15.58 4.42 -0.07
CA LEU A 260 15.51 2.98 -0.30
C LEU A 260 16.89 2.35 -0.14
N ALA A 261 17.04 1.46 0.83
CA ALA A 261 18.25 0.66 1.03
C ALA A 261 17.98 -0.81 0.76
N ILE A 262 18.69 -1.40 -0.21
CA ILE A 262 18.64 -2.83 -0.56
C ILE A 262 20.01 -3.43 -0.34
N SER A 263 20.12 -4.45 0.55
CA SER A 263 21.39 -5.11 0.86
C SER A 263 21.51 -6.53 0.33
N GLY A 264 20.41 -7.11 -0.15
CA GLY A 264 20.37 -8.49 -0.69
C GLY A 264 18.99 -8.82 -1.21
N GLY A 265 18.77 -10.10 -1.51
CA GLY A 265 17.51 -10.63 -1.98
C GLY A 265 17.44 -10.87 -3.49
N THR A 266 16.36 -11.52 -3.92
CA THR A 266 16.06 -11.80 -5.32
C THR A 266 14.74 -11.13 -5.69
N TYR A 267 14.75 -10.32 -6.73
CA TYR A 267 13.61 -9.52 -7.14
C TYR A 267 13.21 -9.85 -8.57
N THR A 268 11.94 -10.19 -8.74
CA THR A 268 11.26 -10.31 -10.04
C THR A 268 10.07 -9.36 -10.00
N ILE A 269 10.15 -8.26 -10.72
CA ILE A 269 9.17 -7.19 -10.66
C ILE A 269 8.57 -6.93 -12.05
N TYR A 270 7.25 -6.97 -12.11
CA TYR A 270 6.43 -6.58 -13.24
C TYR A 270 5.56 -5.41 -12.81
N ALA A 271 6.00 -4.20 -13.05
CA ALA A 271 5.27 -2.98 -12.69
C ALA A 271 4.82 -2.26 -13.96
N ALA A 272 3.66 -1.63 -13.91
CA ALA A 272 3.18 -0.81 -15.02
C ALA A 272 3.91 0.54 -15.11
N ASP A 273 4.55 0.95 -14.01
CA ASP A 273 5.45 2.12 -13.94
C ASP A 273 6.85 1.63 -13.50
N ASP A 274 7.48 2.25 -12.52
CA ASP A 274 8.84 1.92 -12.09
C ASP A 274 8.93 0.58 -11.33
N GLY A 275 10.00 -0.18 -11.55
CA GLY A 275 10.31 -1.33 -10.70
C GLY A 275 10.68 -0.92 -9.28
N PHE A 276 11.54 0.11 -9.15
CA PHE A 276 11.95 0.72 -7.89
C PHE A 276 11.86 2.24 -7.99
N HIS A 277 11.30 2.87 -6.98
CA HIS A 277 11.14 4.31 -6.90
C HIS A 277 11.45 4.84 -5.49
N SER A 278 12.20 5.93 -5.42
CA SER A 278 12.45 6.66 -4.18
C SER A 278 12.44 8.16 -4.48
N ASN A 279 11.79 8.94 -3.62
CA ASN A 279 11.82 10.39 -3.70
C ASN A 279 13.10 10.99 -3.10
N SER A 280 13.98 10.18 -2.50
CA SER A 280 15.27 10.56 -1.94
C SER A 280 16.39 9.75 -2.60
N ASP A 281 17.07 8.89 -1.86
CA ASP A 281 18.21 8.11 -2.33
C ASP A 281 17.89 6.64 -2.53
N ILE A 282 18.51 6.00 -3.53
CA ILE A 282 18.48 4.53 -3.68
C ILE A 282 19.90 4.00 -3.50
N ALA A 283 20.10 3.14 -2.51
CA ALA A 283 21.35 2.43 -2.25
C ALA A 283 21.15 0.93 -2.41
N ILE A 284 21.82 0.32 -3.37
CA ILE A 284 21.76 -1.14 -3.61
C ILE A 284 23.17 -1.69 -3.40
N SER A 285 23.29 -2.70 -2.54
CA SER A 285 24.53 -3.44 -2.25
C SER A 285 24.20 -4.93 -2.11
N GLY A 286 25.14 -5.81 -2.47
CA GLY A 286 24.95 -7.25 -2.37
C GLY A 286 25.99 -8.01 -3.18
#